data_9b541316f388347aca6e8f851a67fe1d
#
_entry.id   9b541316f388347aca6e8f851a67fe1d
#
_cell.length_a   1.000
_cell.length_b   1.000
_cell.length_c   1.000
_cell.angle_alpha   90.00
_cell.angle_beta   90.00
_cell.angle_gamma   90.00
#
_symmetry.space_group_name_H-M   'P 1'
#
loop_
_entity.id
_entity.type
_entity.pdbx_description
1 polymer ?
#
loop_
_entity_poly.entity_id
_entity_poly.type
_entity_poly.pdbx_seq_one_letter_code
_entity_poly.pdbx_strand_id
1 'polypeptide(L)'
;QTWRHMHNLPVTQFYRVTVDNSLPFYYVYGGTQDNNTVGGPSRTIDRIGIANEHWFVTQGGDGFETQVDPEDPNIVYSQAQHGALVRYDRRSGEAVDIQPREQPGEPGLRWNWDSPLFCTANKTSRLW
;
A
#
# COMPACT_ATOMS: atom_id res chain seq x y z
N GLN A 1 15.67 -3.45 -38.21
CA GLN A 1 15.49 -2.81 -36.90
C GLN A 1 15.52 -3.90 -35.84
N THR A 2 16.33 -3.69 -34.78
CA THR A 2 16.41 -4.60 -33.63
C THR A 2 15.87 -3.91 -32.40
N TRP A 3 15.08 -4.63 -31.59
CA TRP A 3 14.58 -4.16 -30.31
C TRP A 3 15.56 -4.58 -29.21
N ARG A 4 15.82 -3.67 -28.25
CA ARG A 4 16.59 -3.96 -27.04
C ARG A 4 15.75 -3.68 -25.81
N HIS A 5 15.62 -4.68 -24.94
CA HIS A 5 14.97 -4.50 -23.65
C HIS A 5 15.90 -3.75 -22.68
N MET A 6 15.39 -2.71 -22.05
CA MET A 6 16.12 -1.89 -21.07
C MET A 6 15.73 -2.33 -19.66
N HIS A 7 16.55 -3.17 -19.05
CA HIS A 7 16.30 -3.71 -17.70
C HIS A 7 16.51 -2.72 -16.55
N ASN A 8 17.09 -1.59 -16.81
CA ASN A 8 17.54 -0.62 -15.81
C ASN A 8 16.64 0.61 -15.68
N LEU A 9 15.45 0.57 -16.26
CA LEU A 9 14.47 1.64 -16.09
C LEU A 9 13.74 1.43 -14.75
N PRO A 10 13.84 2.36 -13.78
CA PRO A 10 13.18 2.26 -12.47
C PRO A 10 11.72 2.71 -12.59
N VAL A 11 10.90 1.94 -13.32
CA VAL A 11 9.49 2.22 -13.56
C VAL A 11 8.64 1.03 -13.15
N THR A 12 7.44 1.31 -12.64
CA THR A 12 6.44 0.30 -12.35
C THR A 12 5.06 0.80 -12.71
N GLN A 13 4.10 -0.10 -12.84
CA GLN A 13 2.72 0.23 -13.14
C GLN A 13 1.92 0.29 -11.83
N PHE A 14 1.50 1.48 -11.45
CA PHE A 14 0.57 1.66 -10.33
C PHE A 14 -0.86 1.43 -10.77
N TYR A 15 -1.62 0.67 -9.98
CA TYR A 15 -3.07 0.54 -10.14
C TYR A 15 -3.78 1.73 -9.50
N ARG A 16 -3.38 2.08 -8.27
CA ARG A 16 -3.93 3.20 -7.51
C ARG A 16 -2.84 3.88 -6.70
N VAL A 17 -3.08 5.14 -6.35
CA VAL A 17 -2.16 5.94 -5.55
C VAL A 17 -2.94 6.70 -4.49
N THR A 18 -2.43 6.70 -3.26
CA THR A 18 -2.92 7.52 -2.15
C THR A 18 -1.78 8.27 -1.48
N VAL A 19 -2.12 9.24 -0.64
CA VAL A 19 -1.16 10.02 0.13
C VAL A 19 -1.59 10.08 1.60
N ASP A 20 -0.63 10.27 2.49
CA ASP A 20 -0.88 10.49 3.92
C ASP A 20 -0.88 11.99 4.27
N ASN A 21 -1.11 12.28 5.55
CA ASN A 21 -1.10 13.63 6.13
C ASN A 21 0.21 13.94 6.89
N SER A 22 1.29 13.21 6.60
CA SER A 22 2.57 13.42 7.27
C SER A 22 3.13 14.82 7.06
N LEU A 23 3.70 15.40 8.11
CA LEU A 23 4.38 16.69 8.08
C LEU A 23 5.88 16.51 8.33
N PRO A 24 6.75 17.32 7.75
CA PRO A 24 6.49 18.46 6.83
C PRO A 24 6.18 18.02 5.39
N PHE A 25 6.38 16.77 5.05
CA PHE A 25 6.12 16.22 3.72
C PHE A 25 5.33 14.92 3.83
N TYR A 26 4.29 14.81 3.01
CA TYR A 26 3.49 13.59 2.93
C TYR A 26 4.25 12.44 2.27
N TYR A 27 3.79 11.24 2.52
CA TYR A 27 4.21 10.04 1.80
C TYR A 27 3.19 9.67 0.73
N VAL A 28 3.67 9.02 -0.31
CA VAL A 28 2.88 8.47 -1.41
C VAL A 28 2.88 6.96 -1.28
N TYR A 29 1.73 6.34 -1.44
CA TYR A 29 1.56 4.89 -1.40
C TYR A 29 0.84 4.43 -2.64
N GLY A 30 1.12 3.22 -3.09
CA GLY A 30 0.37 2.64 -4.18
C GLY A 30 0.68 1.17 -4.42
N GLY A 31 -0.37 0.45 -4.81
CA GLY A 31 -0.28 -0.92 -5.27
C GLY A 31 0.17 -0.99 -6.72
N THR A 32 1.05 -1.92 -7.01
CA THR A 32 1.65 -2.08 -8.33
C THR A 32 1.42 -3.48 -8.87
N GLN A 33 1.35 -3.60 -10.18
CA GLN A 33 1.25 -4.90 -10.84
C GLN A 33 2.56 -5.68 -10.64
N ASP A 34 2.47 -6.88 -10.07
CA ASP A 34 3.56 -7.84 -9.84
C ASP A 34 4.71 -7.33 -8.94
N ASN A 35 4.63 -6.10 -8.42
CA ASN A 35 5.72 -5.44 -7.71
C ASN A 35 5.31 -4.89 -6.34
N ASN A 36 4.37 -5.54 -5.67
CA ASN A 36 3.95 -5.25 -4.30
C ASN A 36 3.16 -3.94 -4.16
N THR A 37 2.79 -3.61 -2.94
CA THR A 37 2.35 -2.28 -2.53
C THR A 37 3.52 -1.58 -1.85
N VAL A 38 3.83 -0.38 -2.32
CA VAL A 38 5.00 0.39 -1.89
C VAL A 38 4.60 1.74 -1.33
N GLY A 39 5.42 2.24 -0.41
CA GLY A 39 5.33 3.60 0.12
C GLY A 39 6.65 4.32 0.01
N GLY A 40 6.63 5.63 -0.20
CA GLY A 40 7.83 6.44 -0.27
C GLY A 40 7.53 7.92 -0.03
N PRO A 41 8.54 8.72 0.35
CA PRO A 41 8.35 10.13 0.66
C PRO A 41 8.07 10.94 -0.62
N SER A 42 7.26 11.98 -0.51
CA SER A 42 7.06 12.95 -1.61
C SER A 42 8.25 13.87 -1.79
N ARG A 43 9.12 13.97 -0.77
CA ARG A 43 10.31 14.81 -0.77
C ARG A 43 11.36 14.27 0.21
N THR A 44 12.63 14.57 -0.06
CA THR A 44 13.77 14.29 0.82
C THR A 44 14.67 15.52 0.94
N ILE A 45 15.48 15.57 1.98
CA ILE A 45 16.54 16.57 2.16
C ILE A 45 17.84 16.13 1.45
N ASP A 46 17.90 14.93 0.93
CA ASP A 46 19.08 14.41 0.25
C ASP A 46 19.36 15.18 -1.06
N ARG A 47 20.61 15.52 -1.27
CA ARG A 47 21.04 16.28 -2.46
C ARG A 47 20.77 15.56 -3.77
N ILE A 48 20.76 14.22 -3.74
CA ILE A 48 20.49 13.39 -4.93
C ILE A 48 18.99 13.16 -5.17
N GLY A 49 18.12 13.65 -4.27
CA GLY A 49 16.68 13.45 -4.34
C GLY A 49 16.23 12.11 -3.78
N ILE A 50 15.03 11.67 -4.17
CA ILE A 50 14.43 10.41 -3.73
C ILE A 50 15.13 9.25 -4.45
N ALA A 51 15.69 8.32 -3.68
CA ALA A 51 16.34 7.11 -4.15
C ALA A 51 15.53 5.86 -3.77
N ASN A 52 15.92 4.69 -4.31
CA ASN A 52 15.23 3.43 -4.06
C ASN A 52 15.18 3.07 -2.56
N GLU A 53 16.19 3.41 -1.80
CA GLU A 53 16.26 3.16 -0.34
C GLU A 53 15.22 3.91 0.48
N HIS A 54 14.60 4.94 -0.09
CA HIS A 54 13.51 5.67 0.56
C HIS A 54 12.15 4.97 0.42
N TRP A 55 12.05 3.97 -0.46
CA TRP A 55 10.84 3.21 -0.68
C TRP A 55 10.82 1.95 0.17
N PHE A 56 9.66 1.60 0.68
CA PHE A 56 9.44 0.39 1.47
C PHE A 56 8.19 -0.35 1.00
N VAL A 57 8.18 -1.66 1.20
CA VAL A 57 7.05 -2.53 0.88
C VAL A 57 6.12 -2.62 2.09
N THR A 58 4.83 -2.41 1.87
CA THR A 58 3.79 -2.57 2.90
C THR A 58 3.04 -3.89 2.77
N GLN A 59 2.89 -4.40 1.54
CA GLN A 59 2.20 -5.66 1.25
C GLN A 59 2.79 -6.30 -0.01
N GLY A 60 2.93 -7.63 0.01
CA GLY A 60 3.37 -8.41 -1.15
C GLY A 60 2.24 -8.72 -2.14
N GLY A 61 2.61 -9.14 -3.35
CA GLY A 61 1.68 -9.55 -4.42
C GLY A 61 1.34 -8.43 -5.40
N ASP A 62 0.23 -8.59 -6.14
CA ASP A 62 -0.38 -7.50 -6.90
C ASP A 62 -1.06 -6.55 -5.94
N GLY A 63 -0.49 -5.38 -5.76
CA GLY A 63 -1.03 -4.37 -4.86
C GLY A 63 -2.15 -3.56 -5.52
N PHE A 64 -3.19 -3.22 -4.75
CA PHE A 64 -4.32 -2.44 -5.24
C PHE A 64 -4.55 -1.20 -4.38
N GLU A 65 -5.59 -1.21 -3.56
CA GLU A 65 -5.95 -0.08 -2.75
C GLU A 65 -5.04 0.05 -1.54
N THR A 66 -4.74 1.29 -1.18
CA THR A 66 -3.99 1.62 0.03
C THR A 66 -4.69 2.77 0.73
N GLN A 67 -4.87 2.64 2.03
CA GLN A 67 -5.43 3.69 2.88
C GLN A 67 -4.49 3.96 4.04
N VAL A 68 -4.40 5.21 4.45
CA VAL A 68 -3.60 5.60 5.61
C VAL A 68 -4.53 6.08 6.71
N ASP A 69 -4.24 5.70 7.94
CA ASP A 69 -5.03 6.14 9.08
C ASP A 69 -4.97 7.68 9.18
N PRO A 70 -6.11 8.37 9.18
CA PRO A 70 -6.15 9.83 9.18
C PRO A 70 -5.62 10.46 10.47
N GLU A 71 -5.60 9.71 11.57
CA GLU A 71 -5.13 10.18 12.88
C GLU A 71 -3.67 9.77 13.16
N ASP A 72 -3.21 8.65 12.57
CA ASP A 72 -1.82 8.18 12.71
C ASP A 72 -1.23 7.79 11.34
N PRO A 73 -0.48 8.66 10.68
CA PRO A 73 0.08 8.39 9.36
C PRO A 73 1.12 7.26 9.34
N ASN A 74 1.48 6.69 10.49
CA ASN A 74 2.34 5.52 10.53
C ASN A 74 1.56 4.21 10.32
N ILE A 75 0.24 4.25 10.40
CA ILE A 75 -0.61 3.08 10.19
C ILE A 75 -1.14 3.10 8.77
N VAL A 76 -0.76 2.09 8.01
CA VAL A 76 -1.09 1.93 6.59
C VAL A 76 -1.85 0.61 6.41
N TYR A 77 -2.96 0.68 5.70
CA TYR A 77 -3.77 -0.46 5.31
C TYR A 77 -3.53 -0.73 3.84
N SER A 78 -2.97 -1.87 3.52
CA SER A 78 -2.59 -2.22 2.15
C SER A 78 -3.28 -3.51 1.72
N GLN A 79 -3.81 -3.47 0.52
CA GLN A 79 -4.54 -4.57 -0.08
C GLN A 79 -3.75 -5.19 -1.24
N ALA A 80 -3.83 -6.51 -1.32
CA ALA A 80 -3.42 -7.27 -2.49
C ALA A 80 -4.63 -8.04 -3.07
N GLN A 81 -4.39 -8.81 -4.11
CA GLN A 81 -5.42 -9.59 -4.79
C GLN A 81 -6.23 -10.48 -3.84
N HIS A 82 -7.51 -10.70 -4.20
CA HIS A 82 -8.45 -11.53 -3.44
C HIS A 82 -8.72 -11.03 -2.01
N GLY A 83 -8.65 -9.70 -1.81
CA GLY A 83 -8.93 -9.08 -0.52
C GLY A 83 -7.89 -9.34 0.56
N ALA A 84 -6.71 -9.88 0.21
CA ALA A 84 -5.60 -9.97 1.15
C ALA A 84 -5.29 -8.57 1.68
N LEU A 85 -5.44 -8.38 2.99
CA LEU A 85 -5.41 -7.07 3.63
C LEU A 85 -4.51 -7.11 4.85
N VAL A 86 -3.58 -6.16 4.93
CA VAL A 86 -2.70 -6.00 6.08
C VAL A 86 -2.82 -4.60 6.69
N ARG A 87 -2.60 -4.56 8.00
CA ARG A 87 -2.28 -3.34 8.74
C ARG A 87 -0.76 -3.30 8.93
N TYR A 88 -0.13 -2.33 8.31
CA TYR A 88 1.31 -2.12 8.40
C TYR A 88 1.63 -0.94 9.32
N ASP A 89 2.55 -1.13 10.28
CA ASP A 89 3.06 -0.05 11.13
C ASP A 89 4.47 0.35 10.65
N ARG A 90 4.60 1.56 10.14
CA ARG A 90 5.87 2.11 9.63
C ARG A 90 6.97 2.21 10.67
N ARG A 91 6.63 2.34 11.95
CA ARG A 91 7.62 2.48 13.04
C ARG A 91 8.33 1.16 13.34
N SER A 92 7.60 0.07 13.29
CA SER A 92 8.13 -1.27 13.58
C SER A 92 8.46 -2.08 12.33
N GLY A 93 7.84 -1.73 11.19
CA GLY A 93 7.86 -2.56 9.98
C GLY A 93 6.95 -3.79 10.07
N GLU A 94 6.13 -3.89 11.11
CA GLU A 94 5.22 -5.01 11.31
C GLU A 94 4.02 -4.94 10.37
N ALA A 95 3.73 -6.05 9.71
CA ALA A 95 2.52 -6.25 8.91
C ALA A 95 1.65 -7.33 9.55
N VAL A 96 0.45 -6.98 9.94
CA VAL A 96 -0.54 -7.89 10.54
C VAL A 96 -1.65 -8.15 9.53
N ASP A 97 -1.94 -9.43 9.25
CA ASP A 97 -3.09 -9.83 8.43
C ASP A 97 -4.39 -9.47 9.16
N ILE A 98 -5.23 -8.68 8.51
CA ILE A 98 -6.53 -8.23 9.01
C ILE A 98 -7.66 -8.53 8.04
N GLN A 99 -7.43 -9.40 7.05
CA GLN A 99 -8.49 -9.82 6.14
C GLN A 99 -9.65 -10.45 6.92
N PRO A 100 -10.89 -9.96 6.76
CA PRO A 100 -12.05 -10.60 7.37
C PRO A 100 -12.19 -12.06 6.94
N ARG A 101 -12.49 -12.92 7.90
CA ARG A 101 -12.66 -14.35 7.69
C ARG A 101 -14.02 -14.80 8.17
N GLU A 102 -14.57 -15.80 7.50
CA GLU A 102 -15.80 -16.47 7.90
C GLU A 102 -15.65 -17.17 9.25
N GLN A 103 -16.75 -17.27 9.98
CA GLN A 103 -16.82 -18.09 11.19
C GLN A 103 -16.90 -19.57 10.84
N PRO A 104 -16.48 -20.48 11.74
CA PRO A 104 -16.61 -21.93 11.51
C PRO A 104 -18.06 -22.32 11.16
N GLY A 105 -18.23 -22.95 9.98
CA GLY A 105 -19.55 -23.38 9.46
C GLY A 105 -20.25 -22.35 8.57
N GLU A 106 -19.73 -21.16 8.43
CA GLU A 106 -20.24 -20.18 7.46
C GLU A 106 -19.67 -20.43 6.05
N PRO A 107 -20.41 -20.07 4.99
CA PRO A 107 -19.87 -20.10 3.64
C PRO A 107 -18.71 -19.10 3.52
N GLY A 108 -17.70 -19.45 2.72
CA GLY A 108 -16.55 -18.60 2.46
C GLY A 108 -16.91 -17.21 1.93
N LEU A 109 -16.23 -16.18 2.42
CA LEU A 109 -16.42 -14.82 1.95
C LEU A 109 -15.96 -14.70 0.50
N ARG A 110 -16.74 -13.97 -0.30
CA ARG A 110 -16.40 -13.73 -1.70
C ARG A 110 -15.56 -12.47 -1.84
N TRP A 111 -14.36 -12.62 -2.38
CA TRP A 111 -13.45 -11.52 -2.67
C TRP A 111 -13.27 -11.33 -4.19
N ASN A 112 -13.29 -10.09 -4.63
CA ASN A 112 -12.89 -9.76 -5.97
C ASN A 112 -11.34 -9.71 -6.07
N TRP A 113 -10.82 -9.70 -7.28
CA TRP A 113 -9.40 -9.50 -7.52
C TRP A 113 -8.93 -8.16 -6.95
N ASP A 114 -9.62 -7.08 -7.31
CA ASP A 114 -9.48 -5.73 -6.74
C ASP A 114 -10.75 -5.43 -5.92
N SER A 115 -10.64 -5.51 -4.60
CA SER A 115 -11.74 -5.21 -3.68
C SER A 115 -11.65 -3.76 -3.19
N PRO A 116 -12.77 -3.04 -3.01
CA PRO A 116 -12.72 -1.69 -2.47
C PRO A 116 -12.24 -1.67 -1.02
N LEU A 117 -11.49 -0.63 -0.66
CA LEU A 117 -11.02 -0.39 0.70
C LEU A 117 -11.18 1.09 1.02
N PHE A 118 -11.87 1.41 2.12
CA PHE A 118 -12.07 2.78 2.57
C PHE A 118 -11.78 2.92 4.05
N CYS A 119 -11.04 3.96 4.42
CA CYS A 119 -10.85 4.38 5.80
C CYS A 119 -11.68 5.63 6.09
N THR A 120 -12.51 5.58 7.15
CA THR A 120 -13.32 6.75 7.53
C THR A 120 -12.50 7.72 8.36
N ALA A 121 -12.69 9.02 8.14
CA ALA A 121 -12.05 10.10 8.90
C ALA A 121 -12.72 10.40 10.26
N ASN A 122 -13.58 9.51 10.76
CA ASN A 122 -14.26 9.68 12.05
C ASN A 122 -13.35 9.26 13.20
N LYS A 123 -13.65 9.77 14.43
CA LYS A 123 -12.90 9.49 15.69
C LYS A 123 -12.59 8.02 16.01
N THR A 124 -13.17 7.11 15.30
CA THR A 124 -12.82 5.69 15.30
C THR A 124 -12.61 5.31 13.85
N SER A 125 -11.38 5.37 13.39
CA SER A 125 -11.01 4.91 12.04
C SER A 125 -11.60 3.53 11.77
N ARG A 126 -12.51 3.45 10.79
CA ARG A 126 -13.13 2.19 10.36
C ARG A 126 -12.71 1.90 8.94
N LEU A 127 -12.38 0.64 8.70
CA LEU A 127 -12.19 0.10 7.36
C LEU A 127 -13.52 -0.48 6.86
N TRP A 128 -13.80 -0.26 5.57
CA TRP A 128 -14.93 -0.79 4.82
C TRP A 128 -14.48 -1.43 3.54
#